data_f5caf51777c6c0940402d98791692b49
#
_entry.id   f5caf51777c6c0940402d98791692b49
#
_cell.length_a   1.000
_cell.length_b   1.000
_cell.length_c   1.000
_cell.angle_alpha   90.00
_cell.angle_beta   90.00
_cell.angle_gamma   90.00
#
_symmetry.space_group_name_H-M   'P 1'
#
loop_
_entity.id
_entity.type
_entity.pdbx_description
1 polymer ?
#
loop_
_entity_poly.entity_id
_entity_poly.type
_entity_poly.pdbx_seq_one_letter_code
_entity_poly.pdbx_strand_id
1 'polypeptide(L)'
;MRTSFLYIALMCSFFISAQQTPGPVQNQSILIQNATIHVGNGSVIENANLGFISGKISYIGQENPTKKYDQIIKGEGKHIYPGLIALNTTLGLGEIDAVRATIDDDELGSFIPHVRSVIAYNAESKVVESMRMNGVLIAQIVPKGGTISGSSSVVNLDAWNWEDAAISIDQGVHLNWPSPYTRQRYSRGQSTTYKKNEKYQQSIEEIKNFFDSSRAYLKDPYLSLIHISEPTRPR
;
A
#
# COMPACT_ATOMS: atom_id res chain seq x y z
N MET A 1 1.83 19.45 50.39
CA MET A 1 2.24 18.23 49.66
C MET A 1 1.14 17.63 48.78
N ARG A 2 -0.12 17.47 49.20
CA ARG A 2 -1.21 16.90 48.36
C ARG A 2 -1.56 17.75 47.13
N THR A 3 -1.57 19.08 47.26
CA THR A 3 -1.83 20.00 46.13
C THR A 3 -0.72 20.06 45.11
N SER A 4 0.55 19.97 45.53
CA SER A 4 1.69 19.96 44.61
C SER A 4 1.75 18.71 43.75
N PHE A 5 1.29 17.56 44.27
CA PHE A 5 1.20 16.30 43.49
C PHE A 5 0.11 16.39 42.42
N LEU A 6 -0.98 17.08 42.70
CA LEU A 6 -2.08 17.28 41.73
C LEU A 6 -1.64 18.17 40.55
N TYR A 7 -0.86 19.21 40.79
CA TYR A 7 -0.32 20.07 39.74
C TYR A 7 0.72 19.34 38.85
N ILE A 8 1.55 18.49 39.45
CA ILE A 8 2.53 17.68 38.70
C ILE A 8 1.78 16.65 37.82
N ALA A 9 0.76 15.98 38.34
CA ALA A 9 -0.06 15.04 37.57
C ALA A 9 -0.81 15.73 36.44
N LEU A 10 -1.32 16.95 36.66
CA LEU A 10 -1.99 17.75 35.63
C LEU A 10 -1.00 18.22 34.55
N MET A 11 0.24 18.59 34.91
CA MET A 11 1.27 18.95 33.93
C MET A 11 1.74 17.75 33.08
N CYS A 12 1.83 16.55 33.66
CA CYS A 12 2.18 15.36 32.92
C CYS A 12 1.13 14.92 31.88
N SER A 13 -0.16 15.27 32.07
CA SER A 13 -1.21 14.93 31.10
C SER A 13 -1.15 15.72 29.80
N PHE A 14 -0.44 16.83 29.74
CA PHE A 14 -0.28 17.64 28.51
C PHE A 14 0.76 17.10 27.51
N PHE A 15 1.54 16.07 27.89
CA PHE A 15 2.59 15.52 27.03
C PHE A 15 2.23 14.16 26.39
N ILE A 16 0.99 13.70 26.56
CA ILE A 16 0.55 12.42 25.95
C ILE A 16 -0.09 12.74 24.59
N SER A 17 0.73 13.03 23.60
CA SER A 17 0.33 13.00 22.20
C SER A 17 0.86 11.70 21.60
N ALA A 18 0.08 10.63 21.71
CA ALA A 18 0.47 9.29 21.23
C ALA A 18 -0.11 8.96 19.86
N GLN A 19 -0.81 9.88 19.24
CA GLN A 19 -1.47 9.66 17.95
C GLN A 19 -0.59 10.17 16.82
N GLN A 20 -0.35 9.30 15.84
CA GLN A 20 0.29 9.67 14.60
C GLN A 20 -0.61 10.65 13.85
N THR A 21 -0.13 11.86 13.61
CA THR A 21 -0.82 12.85 12.80
C THR A 21 -0.16 12.97 11.44
N PRO A 22 -0.92 12.98 10.35
CA PRO A 22 -0.39 13.30 9.03
C PRO A 22 0.26 14.68 9.00
N GLY A 23 1.26 14.83 8.12
CA GLY A 23 1.92 16.11 7.91
C GLY A 23 0.92 17.19 7.45
N PRO A 24 1.02 18.43 7.96
CA PRO A 24 0.15 19.51 7.51
C PRO A 24 0.38 19.84 6.04
N VAL A 25 -0.65 20.31 5.37
CA VAL A 25 -0.52 20.79 3.99
C VAL A 25 0.55 21.88 3.93
N GLN A 26 1.43 21.80 2.93
CA GLN A 26 2.50 22.77 2.72
C GLN A 26 1.91 24.19 2.53
N ASN A 27 2.23 25.10 3.44
CA ASN A 27 1.82 26.51 3.43
C ASN A 27 2.97 27.48 3.13
N GLN A 28 4.22 27.02 3.15
CA GLN A 28 5.42 27.79 2.86
C GLN A 28 6.17 27.17 1.68
N SER A 29 6.72 28.02 0.83
CA SER A 29 7.62 27.54 -0.22
C SER A 29 8.98 27.15 0.36
N ILE A 30 9.53 26.00 -0.05
CA ILE A 30 10.76 25.42 0.49
C ILE A 30 11.79 25.27 -0.63
N LEU A 31 13.01 25.70 -0.37
CA LEU A 31 14.17 25.46 -1.26
C LEU A 31 15.23 24.66 -0.50
N ILE A 32 15.60 23.50 -1.01
CA ILE A 32 16.77 22.76 -0.55
C ILE A 32 17.93 23.13 -1.46
N GLN A 33 19.02 23.69 -0.89
CA GLN A 33 20.16 24.19 -1.66
C GLN A 33 21.36 23.27 -1.53
N ASN A 34 22.13 23.19 -2.62
CA ASN A 34 23.44 22.53 -2.69
C ASN A 34 23.41 21.04 -2.29
N ALA A 35 22.37 20.31 -2.66
CA ALA A 35 22.25 18.88 -2.44
C ALA A 35 22.63 18.08 -3.68
N THR A 36 22.93 16.80 -3.51
CA THR A 36 23.00 15.84 -4.61
C THR A 36 21.62 15.25 -4.85
N ILE A 37 21.04 15.52 -6.03
CA ILE A 37 19.67 15.11 -6.35
C ILE A 37 19.70 13.89 -7.27
N HIS A 38 19.11 12.79 -6.80
CA HIS A 38 18.87 11.58 -7.60
C HIS A 38 17.46 11.67 -8.21
N VAL A 39 17.38 11.81 -9.53
CA VAL A 39 16.09 12.05 -10.21
C VAL A 39 15.20 10.82 -10.26
N GLY A 40 15.76 9.62 -10.09
CA GLY A 40 15.04 8.35 -10.14
C GLY A 40 15.04 7.66 -11.50
N ASN A 41 15.59 8.30 -12.52
CA ASN A 41 15.76 7.75 -13.88
C ASN A 41 17.22 7.34 -14.20
N GLY A 42 18.06 7.28 -13.17
CA GLY A 42 19.52 7.06 -13.29
C GLY A 42 20.34 8.34 -13.34
N SER A 43 19.72 9.51 -13.55
CA SER A 43 20.44 10.79 -13.56
C SER A 43 20.68 11.29 -12.13
N VAL A 44 21.88 11.87 -11.92
CA VAL A 44 22.28 12.50 -10.67
C VAL A 44 22.74 13.92 -10.98
N ILE A 45 22.27 14.89 -10.20
CA ILE A 45 22.63 16.30 -10.33
C ILE A 45 23.31 16.72 -9.03
N GLU A 46 24.61 16.99 -9.11
CA GLU A 46 25.42 17.40 -7.97
C GLU A 46 25.29 18.92 -7.74
N ASN A 47 25.42 19.34 -6.47
CA ASN A 47 25.35 20.76 -6.07
C ASN A 47 24.10 21.46 -6.61
N ALA A 48 22.97 20.79 -6.57
CA ALA A 48 21.73 21.27 -7.14
C ALA A 48 20.75 21.77 -6.08
N ASN A 49 19.81 22.58 -6.54
CA ASN A 49 18.75 23.17 -5.73
C ASN A 49 17.41 22.54 -6.12
N LEU A 50 16.60 22.20 -5.11
CA LEU A 50 15.27 21.61 -5.28
C LEU A 50 14.24 22.48 -4.57
N GLY A 51 13.31 23.04 -5.33
CA GLY A 51 12.26 23.92 -4.83
C GLY A 51 10.88 23.26 -4.81
N PHE A 52 10.13 23.47 -3.74
CA PHE A 52 8.75 23.00 -3.57
C PHE A 52 7.80 24.16 -3.30
N ILE A 53 6.65 24.15 -3.96
CA ILE A 53 5.55 25.09 -3.74
C ILE A 53 4.23 24.31 -3.82
N SER A 54 3.41 24.44 -2.79
CA SER A 54 2.09 23.79 -2.71
C SER A 54 2.14 22.29 -3.03
N GLY A 55 3.10 21.56 -2.43
CA GLY A 55 3.28 20.13 -2.58
C GLY A 55 3.84 19.68 -3.94
N LYS A 56 4.26 20.61 -4.81
CA LYS A 56 4.80 20.30 -6.13
C LYS A 56 6.24 20.79 -6.27
N ILE A 57 7.04 20.04 -7.03
CA ILE A 57 8.38 20.48 -7.42
C ILE A 57 8.24 21.68 -8.37
N SER A 58 8.77 22.82 -7.96
CA SER A 58 8.72 24.06 -8.71
C SER A 58 10.04 24.42 -9.39
N TYR A 59 11.15 23.85 -8.90
CA TYR A 59 12.48 24.09 -9.42
C TYR A 59 13.39 22.88 -9.20
N ILE A 60 14.22 22.58 -10.19
CA ILE A 60 15.34 21.64 -10.11
C ILE A 60 16.47 22.18 -10.98
N GLY A 61 17.67 22.37 -10.42
CA GLY A 61 18.84 22.83 -11.19
C GLY A 61 20.00 23.24 -10.30
N GLN A 62 21.17 23.47 -10.94
CA GLN A 62 22.40 23.89 -10.24
C GLN A 62 22.41 25.40 -9.95
N GLU A 63 21.75 26.19 -10.77
CA GLU A 63 21.69 27.65 -10.57
C GLU A 63 20.72 27.99 -9.44
N ASN A 64 20.91 29.18 -8.87
CA ASN A 64 19.95 29.69 -7.90
C ASN A 64 18.67 30.11 -8.61
N PRO A 65 17.49 29.67 -8.14
CA PRO A 65 16.23 30.07 -8.72
C PRO A 65 16.02 31.58 -8.56
N THR A 66 15.46 32.23 -9.57
CA THR A 66 15.10 33.66 -9.53
C THR A 66 13.96 33.95 -8.55
N LYS A 67 13.14 32.94 -8.28
CA LYS A 67 12.01 33.02 -7.32
C LYS A 67 12.53 32.94 -5.89
N LYS A 68 12.00 33.81 -5.01
CA LYS A 68 12.27 33.72 -3.57
C LYS A 68 11.42 32.62 -2.93
N TYR A 69 12.01 31.93 -1.98
CA TYR A 69 11.37 30.89 -1.18
C TYR A 69 11.30 31.33 0.29
N ASP A 70 10.25 30.93 1.00
CA ASP A 70 10.03 31.31 2.39
C ASP A 70 11.00 30.62 3.33
N GLN A 71 11.33 29.35 3.05
CA GLN A 71 12.24 28.54 3.83
C GLN A 71 13.38 28.01 2.94
N ILE A 72 14.59 28.13 3.45
CA ILE A 72 15.80 27.60 2.79
C ILE A 72 16.43 26.55 3.70
N ILE A 73 16.63 25.34 3.16
CA ILE A 73 17.29 24.22 3.84
C ILE A 73 18.64 24.00 3.16
N LYS A 74 19.73 24.02 3.95
CA LYS A 74 21.06 23.67 3.45
C LYS A 74 21.19 22.16 3.26
N GLY A 75 21.46 21.73 2.05
CA GLY A 75 21.59 20.33 1.65
C GLY A 75 23.02 19.90 1.33
N GLU A 76 24.03 20.69 1.70
CA GLU A 76 25.45 20.37 1.46
C GLU A 76 25.82 18.99 2.04
N GLY A 77 26.39 18.14 1.19
CA GLY A 77 26.73 16.77 1.53
C GLY A 77 25.56 15.81 1.75
N LYS A 78 24.32 16.27 1.47
CA LYS A 78 23.12 15.42 1.58
C LYS A 78 22.68 14.97 0.19
N HIS A 79 22.06 13.79 0.17
CA HIS A 79 21.45 13.21 -1.02
C HIS A 79 19.93 13.27 -0.92
N ILE A 80 19.28 13.66 -2.01
CA ILE A 80 17.81 13.69 -2.13
C ILE A 80 17.39 12.61 -3.11
N TYR A 81 16.47 11.76 -2.69
CA TYR A 81 15.89 10.70 -3.49
C TYR A 81 14.38 10.90 -3.63
N PRO A 82 13.76 10.44 -4.74
CA PRO A 82 12.32 10.28 -4.78
C PRO A 82 11.86 9.27 -3.70
N GLY A 83 10.68 9.48 -3.15
CA GLY A 83 10.08 8.52 -2.23
C GLY A 83 9.91 7.14 -2.89
N LEU A 84 10.15 6.09 -2.13
CA LEU A 84 9.98 4.72 -2.58
C LEU A 84 8.50 4.37 -2.70
N ILE A 85 8.18 3.53 -3.68
CA ILE A 85 6.83 2.98 -3.90
C ILE A 85 6.89 1.49 -3.64
N ALA A 86 6.16 1.00 -2.64
CA ALA A 86 6.03 -0.42 -2.37
C ALA A 86 4.91 -1.01 -3.23
N LEU A 87 5.26 -1.93 -4.12
CA LEU A 87 4.30 -2.61 -4.98
C LEU A 87 3.92 -3.98 -4.39
N ASN A 88 2.68 -4.42 -4.65
CA ASN A 88 2.19 -5.76 -4.31
C ASN A 88 2.41 -6.11 -2.83
N THR A 89 1.95 -5.25 -1.92
CA THR A 89 2.15 -5.40 -0.48
C THR A 89 0.82 -5.48 0.28
N THR A 90 0.83 -6.11 1.45
CA THR A 90 -0.27 -6.13 2.42
C THR A 90 -0.08 -5.09 3.53
N LEU A 91 0.74 -4.08 3.28
CA LEU A 91 1.03 -3.03 4.25
C LEU A 91 -0.27 -2.34 4.72
N GLY A 92 -0.46 -2.26 6.04
CA GLY A 92 -1.67 -1.71 6.65
C GLY A 92 -2.89 -2.64 6.63
N LEU A 93 -2.78 -3.87 6.09
CA LEU A 93 -3.83 -4.90 6.16
C LEU A 93 -3.57 -5.93 7.28
N GLY A 94 -2.46 -5.84 7.97
CA GLY A 94 -2.13 -6.72 9.09
C GLY A 94 -1.11 -6.07 10.01
N GLU A 95 -1.30 -6.29 11.34
CA GLU A 95 -0.45 -5.69 12.36
C GLU A 95 0.49 -6.73 13.00
N ILE A 96 -0.06 -7.84 13.46
CA ILE A 96 0.68 -8.87 14.18
C ILE A 96 0.41 -10.23 13.55
N ASP A 97 1.39 -10.79 12.85
CA ASP A 97 1.26 -12.05 12.11
C ASP A 97 0.75 -13.24 12.96
N ALA A 98 1.06 -13.23 14.27
CA ALA A 98 0.62 -14.28 15.18
C ALA A 98 -0.82 -14.12 15.69
N VAL A 99 -1.47 -12.99 15.42
CA VAL A 99 -2.82 -12.67 15.92
C VAL A 99 -3.78 -12.51 14.76
N ARG A 100 -4.54 -13.57 14.44
CA ARG A 100 -5.46 -13.59 13.29
C ARG A 100 -6.47 -12.43 13.28
N ALA A 101 -6.91 -11.97 14.44
CA ALA A 101 -7.85 -10.85 14.57
C ALA A 101 -7.29 -9.50 14.11
N THR A 102 -6.00 -9.40 13.83
CA THR A 102 -5.33 -8.18 13.33
C THR A 102 -4.93 -8.29 11.86
N ILE A 103 -5.38 -9.32 11.16
CA ILE A 103 -5.01 -9.61 9.77
C ILE A 103 -6.28 -9.57 8.93
N ASP A 104 -6.39 -8.57 8.05
CA ASP A 104 -7.50 -8.31 7.14
C ASP A 104 -7.04 -8.34 5.67
N ASP A 105 -6.06 -9.19 5.37
CA ASP A 105 -5.47 -9.29 4.04
C ASP A 105 -6.13 -10.34 3.15
N ASP A 106 -7.00 -11.21 3.69
CA ASP A 106 -7.72 -12.23 2.92
C ASP A 106 -9.19 -12.37 3.36
N GLU A 107 -10.05 -12.75 2.41
CA GLU A 107 -11.46 -13.07 2.61
C GLU A 107 -11.79 -14.52 2.21
N LEU A 108 -12.92 -15.01 2.71
CA LEU A 108 -13.40 -16.36 2.39
C LEU A 108 -13.91 -16.43 0.96
N GLY A 109 -13.36 -17.35 0.18
CA GLY A 109 -13.77 -17.62 -1.20
C GLY A 109 -12.60 -17.79 -2.15
N SER A 110 -12.85 -18.48 -3.28
CA SER A 110 -11.82 -18.66 -4.30
C SER A 110 -11.84 -17.61 -5.39
N PHE A 111 -13.03 -17.05 -5.69
CA PHE A 111 -13.23 -16.02 -6.71
C PHE A 111 -14.00 -14.86 -6.09
N ILE A 112 -13.26 -13.87 -5.59
CA ILE A 112 -13.82 -12.73 -4.83
C ILE A 112 -13.38 -11.38 -5.42
N PRO A 113 -13.60 -11.11 -6.72
CA PRO A 113 -13.12 -9.88 -7.38
C PRO A 113 -13.74 -8.60 -6.81
N HIS A 114 -14.83 -8.70 -6.06
CA HIS A 114 -15.54 -7.58 -5.43
C HIS A 114 -14.90 -7.12 -4.12
N VAL A 115 -13.97 -7.88 -3.55
CA VAL A 115 -13.26 -7.50 -2.34
C VAL A 115 -12.27 -6.37 -2.66
N ARG A 116 -12.27 -5.36 -1.82
CA ARG A 116 -11.47 -4.13 -2.00
C ARG A 116 -10.52 -3.96 -0.83
N SER A 117 -9.23 -4.13 -1.07
CA SER A 117 -8.20 -4.04 -0.02
C SER A 117 -8.17 -2.69 0.71
N VAL A 118 -8.52 -1.60 0.01
CA VAL A 118 -8.46 -0.25 0.59
C VAL A 118 -9.39 -0.04 1.76
N ILE A 119 -10.52 -0.74 1.81
CA ILE A 119 -11.51 -0.62 2.90
C ILE A 119 -10.93 -1.12 4.23
N ALA A 120 -10.07 -2.15 4.17
CA ALA A 120 -9.41 -2.73 5.34
C ALA A 120 -8.08 -2.03 5.69
N TYR A 121 -7.67 -1.02 4.90
CA TYR A 121 -6.42 -0.33 5.13
C TYR A 121 -6.42 0.48 6.42
N ASN A 122 -5.50 0.13 7.33
CA ASN A 122 -5.26 0.87 8.57
C ASN A 122 -4.14 1.89 8.37
N ALA A 123 -4.50 3.18 8.24
CA ALA A 123 -3.55 4.27 8.11
C ALA A 123 -2.74 4.52 9.41
N GLU A 124 -3.27 4.12 10.58
CA GLU A 124 -2.61 4.28 11.89
C GLU A 124 -1.67 3.11 12.24
N SER A 125 -1.48 2.16 11.32
CA SER A 125 -0.59 1.02 11.52
C SER A 125 0.83 1.46 11.87
N LYS A 126 1.40 0.87 12.91
CA LYS A 126 2.81 1.10 13.30
C LYS A 126 3.80 0.60 12.25
N VAL A 127 3.39 -0.38 11.44
CA VAL A 127 4.18 -0.87 10.32
C VAL A 127 4.21 0.19 9.21
N VAL A 128 3.08 0.83 8.91
CA VAL A 128 2.97 1.93 7.95
C VAL A 128 3.85 3.11 8.37
N GLU A 129 3.78 3.52 9.65
CA GLU A 129 4.63 4.58 10.21
C GLU A 129 6.12 4.26 10.04
N SER A 130 6.53 3.05 10.40
CA SER A 130 7.92 2.60 10.27
C SER A 130 8.39 2.62 8.81
N MET A 131 7.58 2.18 7.86
CA MET A 131 7.91 2.18 6.44
C MET A 131 8.04 3.60 5.89
N ARG A 132 7.18 4.53 6.31
CA ARG A 132 7.26 5.95 5.96
C ARG A 132 8.57 6.57 6.42
N MET A 133 9.00 6.30 7.65
CA MET A 133 10.28 6.77 8.18
C MET A 133 11.50 6.23 7.41
N ASN A 134 11.35 5.08 6.75
CA ASN A 134 12.37 4.48 5.88
C ASN A 134 12.27 4.95 4.41
N GLY A 135 11.45 5.97 4.12
CA GLY A 135 11.34 6.59 2.80
C GLY A 135 10.35 5.94 1.84
N VAL A 136 9.54 4.98 2.29
CA VAL A 136 8.41 4.47 1.51
C VAL A 136 7.23 5.43 1.71
N LEU A 137 6.82 6.12 0.65
CA LEU A 137 5.77 7.14 0.74
C LEU A 137 4.44 6.69 0.14
N ILE A 138 4.48 5.75 -0.79
CA ILE A 138 3.32 5.24 -1.51
C ILE A 138 3.36 3.71 -1.49
N ALA A 139 2.21 3.07 -1.37
CA ALA A 139 2.10 1.63 -1.46
C ALA A 139 0.91 1.22 -2.34
N GLN A 140 1.09 0.16 -3.12
CA GLN A 140 0.00 -0.59 -3.72
C GLN A 140 -0.38 -1.70 -2.74
N ILE A 141 -1.50 -1.53 -2.06
CA ILE A 141 -2.04 -2.52 -1.14
C ILE A 141 -2.88 -3.55 -1.89
N VAL A 142 -2.62 -4.82 -1.61
CA VAL A 142 -3.14 -5.95 -2.38
C VAL A 142 -3.74 -6.98 -1.43
N PRO A 143 -4.98 -7.46 -1.68
CA PRO A 143 -5.54 -8.55 -0.90
C PRO A 143 -4.85 -9.87 -1.26
N LYS A 144 -4.81 -10.78 -0.30
CA LYS A 144 -4.35 -12.16 -0.45
C LYS A 144 -5.54 -13.14 -0.53
N GLY A 145 -5.21 -14.42 -0.58
CA GLY A 145 -6.20 -15.51 -0.56
C GLY A 145 -6.82 -15.81 -1.92
N GLY A 146 -7.53 -16.92 -1.99
CA GLY A 146 -8.28 -17.36 -3.15
C GLY A 146 -7.51 -17.45 -4.48
N THR A 147 -8.24 -17.72 -5.54
CA THR A 147 -7.72 -17.65 -6.92
C THR A 147 -7.81 -16.23 -7.47
N ILE A 148 -8.93 -15.54 -7.22
CA ILE A 148 -9.07 -14.10 -7.42
C ILE A 148 -9.31 -13.49 -6.06
N SER A 149 -8.31 -12.72 -5.57
CA SER A 149 -8.29 -12.20 -4.19
C SER A 149 -9.06 -10.90 -4.01
N GLY A 150 -9.37 -10.20 -5.08
CA GLY A 150 -10.00 -8.88 -5.02
C GLY A 150 -9.20 -7.81 -5.74
N SER A 151 -9.53 -6.54 -5.48
CA SER A 151 -8.90 -5.39 -6.10
C SER A 151 -7.87 -4.72 -5.20
N SER A 152 -6.79 -4.25 -5.82
CA SER A 152 -5.76 -3.43 -5.17
C SER A 152 -5.99 -1.95 -5.37
N SER A 153 -5.44 -1.16 -4.45
CA SER A 153 -5.48 0.29 -4.51
C SER A 153 -4.12 0.87 -4.18
N VAL A 154 -3.87 2.09 -4.67
CA VAL A 154 -2.63 2.83 -4.38
C VAL A 154 -2.94 3.86 -3.31
N VAL A 155 -2.16 3.83 -2.23
CA VAL A 155 -2.33 4.69 -1.06
C VAL A 155 -1.08 5.50 -0.74
N ASN A 156 -1.29 6.69 -0.21
CA ASN A 156 -0.27 7.48 0.47
C ASN A 156 -0.12 6.95 1.92
N LEU A 157 1.09 6.84 2.40
CA LEU A 157 1.35 6.36 3.77
C LEU A 157 1.23 7.46 4.84
N ASP A 158 0.98 8.69 4.45
CA ASP A 158 0.78 9.83 5.35
C ASP A 158 -0.66 10.33 5.26
N ALA A 159 -1.58 9.67 5.97
CA ALA A 159 -3.01 9.91 5.91
C ALA A 159 -3.70 9.62 7.24
N TRP A 160 -4.91 10.19 7.43
CA TRP A 160 -5.74 9.96 8.61
C TRP A 160 -6.51 8.64 8.56
N ASN A 161 -7.03 8.29 7.41
CA ASN A 161 -7.86 7.11 7.17
C ASN A 161 -7.66 6.62 5.73
N TRP A 162 -8.37 5.57 5.34
CA TRP A 162 -8.23 4.98 4.02
C TRP A 162 -8.74 5.90 2.89
N GLU A 163 -9.78 6.73 3.13
CA GLU A 163 -10.30 7.69 2.15
C GLU A 163 -9.27 8.77 1.84
N ASP A 164 -8.62 9.29 2.89
CA ASP A 164 -7.58 10.32 2.77
C ASP A 164 -6.29 9.74 2.16
N ALA A 165 -5.98 8.47 2.46
CA ALA A 165 -4.84 7.75 1.91
C ALA A 165 -4.98 7.44 0.42
N ALA A 166 -6.19 7.26 -0.10
CA ALA A 166 -6.44 6.72 -1.42
C ALA A 166 -5.99 7.67 -2.53
N ILE A 167 -4.90 7.34 -3.22
CA ILE A 167 -4.45 8.03 -4.44
C ILE A 167 -5.23 7.51 -5.64
N SER A 168 -5.40 6.19 -5.73
CA SER A 168 -6.12 5.54 -6.81
C SER A 168 -6.72 4.22 -6.32
N ILE A 169 -8.03 4.08 -6.53
CA ILE A 169 -8.83 2.99 -5.99
C ILE A 169 -9.06 1.95 -7.08
N ASP A 170 -9.07 0.66 -6.71
CA ASP A 170 -9.44 -0.48 -7.56
C ASP A 170 -8.65 -0.54 -8.89
N GLN A 171 -7.33 -0.34 -8.81
CA GLN A 171 -6.46 -0.27 -9.98
C GLN A 171 -6.26 -1.60 -10.71
N GLY A 172 -6.46 -2.72 -10.05
CA GLY A 172 -6.31 -4.02 -10.65
C GLY A 172 -6.89 -5.14 -9.82
N VAL A 173 -7.41 -6.15 -10.49
CA VAL A 173 -7.87 -7.39 -9.86
C VAL A 173 -6.70 -8.37 -9.80
N HIS A 174 -6.48 -8.96 -8.62
CA HIS A 174 -5.37 -9.86 -8.38
C HIS A 174 -5.75 -11.32 -8.61
N LEU A 175 -5.03 -11.96 -9.52
CA LEU A 175 -5.16 -13.35 -9.87
C LEU A 175 -3.93 -14.13 -9.37
N ASN A 176 -4.17 -15.09 -8.49
CA ASN A 176 -3.17 -16.06 -8.03
C ASN A 176 -3.15 -17.27 -8.97
N TRP A 177 -2.20 -17.27 -9.92
CA TRP A 177 -2.09 -18.37 -10.87
C TRP A 177 -1.73 -19.68 -10.16
N PRO A 178 -2.45 -20.78 -10.40
CA PRO A 178 -2.18 -22.05 -9.74
C PRO A 178 -0.77 -22.57 -10.06
N SER A 179 -0.13 -23.15 -9.05
CA SER A 179 1.19 -23.75 -9.26
C SER A 179 1.05 -25.18 -9.82
N PRO A 180 1.83 -25.54 -10.87
CA PRO A 180 1.87 -26.89 -11.40
C PRO A 180 2.47 -27.91 -10.42
N TYR A 181 3.14 -27.42 -9.37
CA TYR A 181 3.75 -28.26 -8.35
C TYR A 181 3.30 -27.83 -6.95
N THR A 182 3.05 -28.80 -6.08
CA THR A 182 2.79 -28.60 -4.65
C THR A 182 4.06 -28.88 -3.86
N ARG A 183 4.37 -27.99 -2.92
CA ARG A 183 5.48 -28.15 -1.99
C ARG A 183 5.04 -29.05 -0.84
N GLN A 184 5.70 -30.20 -0.70
CA GLN A 184 5.52 -31.06 0.47
C GLN A 184 6.45 -30.58 1.59
N ARG A 185 5.87 -30.21 2.73
CA ARG A 185 6.63 -29.93 3.96
C ARG A 185 6.82 -31.24 4.70
N TYR A 186 8.06 -31.69 4.79
CA TYR A 186 8.43 -32.74 5.71
C TYR A 186 8.88 -32.18 7.06
N SER A 187 8.90 -33.04 8.07
CA SER A 187 9.36 -32.67 9.43
C SER A 187 10.75 -32.07 9.42
N ARG A 188 11.08 -31.35 10.52
CA ARG A 188 12.33 -30.64 10.75
C ARG A 188 13.57 -31.45 10.33
N GLY A 189 14.30 -30.99 9.30
CA GLY A 189 15.55 -31.62 8.84
C GLY A 189 15.49 -32.37 7.51
N GLN A 190 14.33 -32.49 6.87
CA GLN A 190 14.22 -33.12 5.54
C GLN A 190 14.17 -32.10 4.41
N SER A 191 14.75 -32.45 3.26
CA SER A 191 14.75 -31.61 2.07
C SER A 191 13.31 -31.39 1.53
N THR A 192 13.03 -30.21 1.07
CA THR A 192 11.76 -29.89 0.42
C THR A 192 11.61 -30.69 -0.88
N THR A 193 10.56 -31.48 -0.99
CA THR A 193 10.20 -32.18 -2.23
C THR A 193 9.02 -31.52 -2.90
N TYR A 194 9.00 -31.51 -4.23
CA TYR A 194 7.90 -31.00 -5.04
C TYR A 194 7.18 -32.16 -5.69
N LYS A 195 5.85 -32.20 -5.56
CA LYS A 195 4.98 -33.18 -6.23
C LYS A 195 4.16 -32.47 -7.29
N LYS A 196 3.88 -33.13 -8.43
CA LYS A 196 2.97 -32.60 -9.45
C LYS A 196 1.60 -32.34 -8.82
N ASN A 197 1.04 -31.17 -9.12
CA ASN A 197 -0.29 -30.79 -8.68
C ASN A 197 -1.34 -31.45 -9.58
N GLU A 198 -2.03 -32.43 -9.08
CA GLU A 198 -3.06 -33.19 -9.82
C GLU A 198 -4.29 -32.32 -10.15
N LYS A 199 -4.54 -31.26 -9.33
CA LYS A 199 -5.65 -30.34 -9.52
C LYS A 199 -5.31 -29.13 -10.43
N TYR A 200 -4.08 -29.08 -10.96
CA TYR A 200 -3.62 -27.92 -11.73
C TYR A 200 -4.51 -27.64 -12.94
N GLN A 201 -4.84 -28.66 -13.73
CA GLN A 201 -5.65 -28.49 -14.92
C GLN A 201 -7.09 -28.07 -14.59
N GLN A 202 -7.68 -28.66 -13.55
CA GLN A 202 -9.00 -28.28 -13.06
C GLN A 202 -9.03 -26.80 -12.63
N SER A 203 -8.03 -26.34 -11.88
CA SER A 203 -7.92 -24.94 -11.45
C SER A 203 -7.83 -23.96 -12.63
N ILE A 204 -7.13 -24.35 -13.71
CA ILE A 204 -7.07 -23.54 -14.93
C ILE A 204 -8.44 -23.46 -15.63
N GLU A 205 -9.16 -24.57 -15.68
CA GLU A 205 -10.50 -24.62 -16.28
C GLU A 205 -11.50 -23.76 -15.47
N GLU A 206 -11.43 -23.81 -14.16
CA GLU A 206 -12.24 -22.94 -13.27
C GLU A 206 -11.97 -21.44 -13.55
N ILE A 207 -10.71 -21.04 -13.70
CA ILE A 207 -10.34 -19.67 -14.05
C ILE A 207 -10.89 -19.29 -15.42
N LYS A 208 -10.74 -20.14 -16.44
CA LYS A 208 -11.26 -19.89 -17.78
C LYS A 208 -12.77 -19.72 -17.77
N ASN A 209 -13.48 -20.63 -17.10
CA ASN A 209 -14.94 -20.58 -16.98
C ASN A 209 -15.41 -19.29 -16.30
N PHE A 210 -14.70 -18.84 -15.26
CA PHE A 210 -15.00 -17.55 -14.60
C PHE A 210 -14.87 -16.38 -15.56
N PHE A 211 -13.78 -16.30 -16.34
CA PHE A 211 -13.59 -15.23 -17.30
C PHE A 211 -14.57 -15.31 -18.49
N ASP A 212 -14.93 -16.51 -18.94
CA ASP A 212 -15.90 -16.70 -20.02
C ASP A 212 -17.32 -16.29 -19.57
N SER A 213 -17.68 -16.60 -18.32
CA SER A 213 -18.93 -16.12 -17.71
C SER A 213 -18.96 -14.60 -17.59
N SER A 214 -17.86 -13.99 -17.14
CA SER A 214 -17.73 -12.54 -17.06
C SER A 214 -17.84 -11.87 -18.44
N ARG A 215 -17.26 -12.51 -19.45
CA ARG A 215 -17.33 -12.04 -20.85
C ARG A 215 -18.73 -12.17 -21.44
N ALA A 216 -19.48 -13.22 -21.09
CA ALA A 216 -20.86 -13.40 -21.47
C ALA A 216 -21.76 -12.32 -20.84
N TYR A 217 -21.54 -11.99 -19.56
CA TYR A 217 -22.24 -10.90 -18.87
C TYR A 217 -22.01 -9.53 -19.52
N LEU A 218 -20.79 -9.24 -19.97
CA LEU A 218 -20.49 -7.99 -20.66
C LEU A 218 -21.22 -7.85 -22.01
N LYS A 219 -21.56 -8.97 -22.65
CA LYS A 219 -22.30 -8.98 -23.93
C LYS A 219 -23.80 -8.82 -23.73
N ASP A 220 -24.33 -9.27 -22.61
CA ASP A 220 -25.75 -9.18 -22.26
C ASP A 220 -25.92 -8.64 -20.83
N PRO A 221 -25.97 -7.32 -20.65
CA PRO A 221 -26.09 -6.68 -19.34
C PRO A 221 -27.42 -6.95 -18.62
N TYR A 222 -28.41 -7.55 -19.29
CA TYR A 222 -29.66 -7.97 -18.68
C TYR A 222 -29.60 -9.36 -18.05
N LEU A 223 -28.51 -10.11 -18.24
CA LEU A 223 -28.26 -11.36 -17.51
C LEU A 223 -28.02 -11.03 -16.04
N SER A 224 -28.88 -11.53 -15.18
CA SER A 224 -28.69 -11.43 -13.71
C SER A 224 -27.46 -12.21 -13.29
N LEU A 225 -26.66 -11.65 -12.38
CA LEU A 225 -25.50 -12.33 -11.76
C LEU A 225 -25.86 -13.69 -11.14
N ILE A 226 -27.11 -13.86 -10.71
CA ILE A 226 -27.64 -15.14 -10.18
C ILE A 226 -27.60 -16.24 -11.26
N HIS A 227 -27.85 -15.88 -12.52
CA HIS A 227 -27.82 -16.84 -13.63
C HIS A 227 -26.40 -17.24 -14.07
N ILE A 228 -25.40 -16.42 -13.73
CA ILE A 228 -24.00 -16.68 -14.07
C ILE A 228 -23.29 -17.46 -12.97
N SER A 229 -23.62 -17.22 -11.71
CA SER A 229 -22.96 -17.84 -10.56
C SER A 229 -23.59 -19.17 -10.10
N GLU A 230 -24.84 -19.44 -10.51
CA GLU A 230 -25.47 -20.76 -10.33
C GLU A 230 -25.57 -21.48 -11.69
N PRO A 231 -24.59 -22.31 -12.05
CA PRO A 231 -24.79 -23.20 -13.19
C PRO A 231 -25.92 -24.19 -12.84
N THR A 232 -27.10 -23.90 -13.40
CA THR A 232 -28.24 -24.84 -13.53
C THR A 232 -28.32 -25.95 -12.49
N ARG A 233 -29.03 -25.72 -11.40
CA ARG A 233 -29.66 -26.82 -10.68
C ARG A 233 -30.53 -27.57 -11.72
N PRO A 234 -30.27 -28.86 -12.01
CA PRO A 234 -31.18 -29.62 -12.86
C PRO A 234 -32.55 -29.62 -12.20
N ARG A 235 -33.55 -29.27 -12.97
CA ARG A 235 -34.97 -29.37 -12.57
C ARG A 235 -35.35 -30.82 -12.36
#